data_8f331745243e79f99dd090004a6f930d
#
_entry.id   8f331745243e79f99dd090004a6f930d
#
_cell.length_a   1.000
_cell.length_b   1.000
_cell.length_c   1.000
_cell.angle_alpha   90.00
_cell.angle_beta   90.00
_cell.angle_gamma   90.00
#
_symmetry.space_group_name_H-M   'P 1'
#
loop_
_entity.id
_entity.type
_entity.pdbx_description
1 polymer ?
#
loop_
_entity_poly.entity_id
_entity_poly.type
_entity_poly.pdbx_seq_one_letter_code
_entity_poly.pdbx_strand_id
1 'polypeptide(L)'
;YGLMAYGKAGKWMKMLEDKLGVGLFDKAMQEYYNKWKFKHPQPEDFKQSIEEASNSNLDAIFSLLHKKGSLDSSKPKKLKLTSFFNLKETDKYHYISLMPAIGFNQYDKLMAGLILHNYSLPPQKLQFIGTALYGMGSSKLNSIGRVGYSIYPNQLFDKVVLSVNW
;
A
#
# COMPACT_ATOMS: atom_id res chain seq x y z
N TYR A 1 -3.03 -9.72 2.56
CA TYR A 1 -2.86 -10.00 4.00
C TYR A 1 -1.59 -9.35 4.54
N GLY A 2 -0.41 -9.64 3.98
CA GLY A 2 0.89 -9.15 4.48
C GLY A 2 1.00 -7.62 4.60
N LEU A 3 0.52 -6.86 3.62
CA LEU A 3 0.53 -5.39 3.66
C LEU A 3 -0.32 -4.81 4.79
N MET A 4 -1.43 -5.47 5.14
CA MET A 4 -2.26 -5.05 6.26
C MET A 4 -1.66 -5.48 7.60
N ALA A 5 -1.23 -6.73 7.70
CA ALA A 5 -0.68 -7.27 8.93
C ALA A 5 0.64 -6.61 9.35
N TYR A 6 1.55 -6.35 8.38
CA TYR A 6 2.85 -5.76 8.69
C TYR A 6 2.89 -4.25 8.45
N GLY A 7 2.37 -3.77 7.33
CA GLY A 7 2.45 -2.36 6.96
C GLY A 7 1.59 -1.45 7.84
N LYS A 8 0.31 -1.80 8.03
CA LYS A 8 -0.60 -1.01 8.87
C LYS A 8 -0.23 -1.14 10.34
N ALA A 9 0.06 -2.37 10.81
CA ALA A 9 0.44 -2.60 12.19
C ALA A 9 1.74 -1.89 12.56
N GLY A 10 2.77 -1.94 11.71
CA GLY A 10 4.03 -1.23 11.94
C GLY A 10 3.85 0.30 12.04
N LYS A 11 3.02 0.90 11.16
CA LYS A 11 2.68 2.32 11.25
C LYS A 11 1.91 2.65 12.52
N TRP A 12 0.96 1.80 12.90
CA TRP A 12 0.19 1.97 14.12
C TRP A 12 1.09 1.91 15.36
N MET A 13 2.01 0.94 15.43
CA MET A 13 3.00 0.86 16.51
C MET A 13 3.88 2.11 16.57
N LYS A 14 4.29 2.65 15.41
CA LYS A 14 5.03 3.91 15.37
C LYS A 14 4.22 5.10 15.90
N MET A 15 2.93 5.17 15.60
CA MET A 15 2.04 6.20 16.16
C MET A 15 1.90 6.08 17.68
N LEU A 16 1.87 4.86 18.21
CA LEU A 16 1.84 4.61 19.65
C LEU A 16 3.15 5.05 20.32
N GLU A 17 4.31 4.69 19.72
CA GLU A 17 5.62 5.15 20.18
C GLU A 17 5.74 6.68 20.16
N ASP A 18 5.33 7.33 19.06
CA ASP A 18 5.37 8.79 18.92
C ASP A 18 4.45 9.50 19.94
N LYS A 19 3.34 8.87 20.32
CA LYS A 19 2.43 9.40 21.35
C LYS A 19 3.01 9.32 22.76
N LEU A 20 3.68 8.23 23.08
CA LEU A 20 4.22 7.96 24.43
C LEU A 20 5.65 8.52 24.60
N GLY A 21 6.38 8.65 23.51
CA GLY A 21 7.83 8.85 23.49
C GLY A 21 8.58 7.53 23.69
N VAL A 22 9.79 7.44 23.11
CA VAL A 22 10.57 6.19 23.03
C VAL A 22 10.78 5.56 24.42
N GLY A 23 11.23 6.34 25.42
CA GLY A 23 11.56 5.78 26.72
C GLY A 23 10.36 5.20 27.49
N LEU A 24 9.20 5.86 27.45
CA LEU A 24 7.99 5.35 28.08
C LEU A 24 7.39 4.18 27.31
N PHE A 25 7.45 4.22 25.98
CA PHE A 25 7.03 3.13 25.11
C PHE A 25 7.85 1.87 25.37
N ASP A 26 9.18 1.95 25.42
CA ASP A 26 10.06 0.83 25.69
C ASP A 26 9.80 0.21 27.07
N LYS A 27 9.63 1.05 28.08
CA LYS A 27 9.29 0.60 29.44
C LYS A 27 7.95 -0.15 29.44
N ALA A 28 6.91 0.42 28.83
CA ALA A 28 5.58 -0.19 28.76
C ALA A 28 5.61 -1.55 28.00
N MET A 29 6.39 -1.63 26.91
CA MET A 29 6.57 -2.87 26.17
C MET A 29 7.31 -3.94 26.99
N GLN A 30 8.31 -3.56 27.78
CA GLN A 30 9.01 -4.49 28.69
C GLN A 30 8.09 -4.99 29.80
N GLU A 31 7.27 -4.13 30.39
CA GLU A 31 6.29 -4.50 31.41
C GLU A 31 5.24 -5.46 30.82
N TYR A 32 4.72 -5.14 29.62
CA TYR A 32 3.81 -6.03 28.90
C TYR A 32 4.45 -7.40 28.64
N TYR A 33 5.69 -7.44 28.12
CA TYR A 33 6.41 -8.69 27.88
C TYR A 33 6.58 -9.52 29.15
N ASN A 34 6.98 -8.88 30.27
CA ASN A 34 7.18 -9.57 31.54
C ASN A 34 5.88 -10.12 32.14
N LYS A 35 4.77 -9.39 31.99
CA LYS A 35 3.44 -9.80 32.45
C LYS A 35 2.87 -10.97 31.64
N TRP A 36 3.15 -10.99 30.34
CA TRP A 36 2.46 -11.88 29.39
C TRP A 36 3.35 -12.97 28.77
N LYS A 37 4.68 -12.95 28.97
CA LYS A 37 5.57 -14.02 28.48
C LYS A 37 5.03 -15.41 28.87
N PHE A 38 5.01 -16.31 27.89
CA PHE A 38 4.46 -17.68 28.02
C PHE A 38 2.94 -17.75 28.32
N LYS A 39 2.20 -16.69 28.08
CA LYS A 39 0.74 -16.63 28.16
C LYS A 39 0.13 -16.27 26.80
N HIS A 40 -1.19 -16.25 26.71
CA HIS A 40 -1.94 -15.94 25.49
C HIS A 40 -2.76 -14.66 25.67
N PRO A 41 -2.15 -13.46 25.56
CA PRO A 41 -2.87 -12.19 25.72
C PRO A 41 -3.87 -11.97 24.58
N GLN A 42 -4.97 -11.35 24.89
CA GLN A 42 -5.91 -10.80 23.94
C GLN A 42 -5.54 -9.35 23.59
N PRO A 43 -6.08 -8.76 22.50
CA PRO A 43 -5.80 -7.37 22.14
C PRO A 43 -6.11 -6.36 23.26
N GLU A 44 -7.14 -6.62 24.03
CA GLU A 44 -7.56 -5.80 25.18
C GLU A 44 -6.52 -5.83 26.30
N ASP A 45 -5.90 -6.98 26.55
CA ASP A 45 -4.83 -7.13 27.55
C ASP A 45 -3.60 -6.31 27.20
N PHE A 46 -3.29 -6.23 25.89
CA PHE A 46 -2.21 -5.38 25.39
C PHE A 46 -2.53 -3.91 25.66
N LYS A 47 -3.74 -3.46 25.27
CA LYS A 47 -4.18 -2.09 25.50
C LYS A 47 -4.09 -1.72 26.98
N GLN A 48 -4.71 -2.52 27.84
CA GLN A 48 -4.74 -2.28 29.28
C GLN A 48 -3.32 -2.20 29.87
N SER A 49 -2.43 -3.12 29.47
CA SER A 49 -1.05 -3.12 29.99
C SER A 49 -0.28 -1.86 29.62
N ILE A 50 -0.47 -1.36 28.37
CA ILE A 50 0.20 -0.14 27.93
C ILE A 50 -0.41 1.11 28.60
N GLU A 51 -1.73 1.17 28.79
CA GLU A 51 -2.41 2.25 29.50
C GLU A 51 -2.01 2.31 30.98
N GLU A 52 -1.94 1.16 31.67
CA GLU A 52 -1.45 1.05 33.05
C GLU A 52 -0.01 1.55 33.20
N ALA A 53 0.89 1.07 32.33
CA ALA A 53 2.31 1.45 32.37
C ALA A 53 2.57 2.92 32.01
N SER A 54 1.74 3.50 31.12
CA SER A 54 1.90 4.87 30.65
C SER A 54 1.04 5.90 31.38
N ASN A 55 0.11 5.45 32.20
CA ASN A 55 -0.93 6.28 32.83
C ASN A 55 -1.64 7.21 31.82
N SER A 56 -1.93 6.70 30.63
CA SER A 56 -2.47 7.47 29.51
C SER A 56 -3.67 6.75 28.91
N ASN A 57 -4.71 7.49 28.50
CA ASN A 57 -5.80 6.94 27.70
C ASN A 57 -5.36 6.83 26.24
N LEU A 58 -5.47 5.62 25.69
CA LEU A 58 -5.06 5.28 24.31
C LEU A 58 -6.22 4.87 23.41
N ASP A 59 -7.48 5.07 23.84
CA ASP A 59 -8.69 4.72 23.06
C ASP A 59 -8.64 5.23 21.63
N ALA A 60 -8.21 6.49 21.44
CA ALA A 60 -8.14 7.12 20.13
C ALA A 60 -7.16 6.39 19.18
N ILE A 61 -6.03 5.90 19.68
CA ILE A 61 -5.03 5.17 18.89
C ILE A 61 -5.50 3.74 18.65
N PHE A 62 -6.03 3.05 19.65
CA PHE A 62 -6.52 1.68 19.51
C PHE A 62 -7.74 1.59 18.58
N SER A 63 -8.63 2.58 18.58
CA SER A 63 -9.76 2.64 17.64
C SER A 63 -9.33 2.64 16.16
N LEU A 64 -8.13 3.12 15.86
CA LEU A 64 -7.58 3.12 14.49
C LEU A 64 -7.32 1.70 13.94
N LEU A 65 -7.14 0.70 14.81
CA LEU A 65 -6.98 -0.69 14.38
C LEU A 65 -8.22 -1.22 13.64
N HIS A 66 -9.41 -0.80 14.09
CA HIS A 66 -10.69 -1.18 13.49
C HIS A 66 -11.06 -0.35 12.26
N LYS A 67 -10.37 0.76 12.01
CA LYS A 67 -10.64 1.62 10.86
C LYS A 67 -10.16 0.95 9.57
N LYS A 68 -11.05 0.76 8.59
CA LYS A 68 -10.68 0.25 7.27
C LYS A 68 -9.87 1.30 6.49
N GLY A 69 -8.84 0.84 5.78
CA GLY A 69 -7.98 1.70 4.95
C GLY A 69 -6.68 2.14 5.63
N SER A 70 -6.02 3.14 5.05
CA SER A 70 -4.76 3.68 5.56
C SER A 70 -4.97 4.50 6.83
N LEU A 71 -3.99 4.47 7.73
CA LEU A 71 -3.97 5.31 8.94
C LEU A 71 -3.70 6.79 8.60
N ASP A 72 -2.97 7.05 7.51
CA ASP A 72 -2.56 8.39 7.06
C ASP A 72 -3.53 9.03 6.05
N SER A 73 -4.81 8.77 6.13
CA SER A 73 -5.80 9.23 5.12
C SER A 73 -6.07 10.75 5.09
N SER A 74 -5.33 11.57 5.84
CA SER A 74 -5.62 13.00 6.00
C SER A 74 -4.98 13.92 4.94
N LYS A 75 -3.99 13.46 4.18
CA LYS A 75 -3.34 14.30 3.15
C LYS A 75 -3.48 13.70 1.76
N PRO A 76 -3.86 14.49 0.74
CA PRO A 76 -3.87 14.01 -0.64
C PRO A 76 -2.43 13.65 -1.05
N LYS A 77 -2.26 12.46 -1.62
CA LYS A 77 -0.96 12.03 -2.13
C LYS A 77 -0.57 12.87 -3.35
N LYS A 78 0.69 13.26 -3.42
CA LYS A 78 1.23 13.96 -4.58
C LYS A 78 1.55 12.99 -5.72
N LEU A 79 1.43 13.43 -6.95
CA LEU A 79 1.83 12.65 -8.13
C LEU A 79 3.34 12.71 -8.31
N LYS A 80 3.97 11.57 -8.61
CA LYS A 80 5.41 11.50 -8.88
C LYS A 80 5.68 10.58 -10.06
N LEU A 81 6.47 11.07 -11.01
CA LEU A 81 6.99 10.27 -12.12
C LEU A 81 8.21 9.46 -11.64
N THR A 82 8.28 8.22 -12.08
CA THR A 82 9.42 7.33 -11.80
C THR A 82 9.74 6.47 -13.00
N SER A 83 10.93 5.89 -13.01
CA SER A 83 11.32 4.85 -13.94
C SER A 83 11.46 3.52 -13.20
N PHE A 84 11.07 2.42 -13.84
CA PHE A 84 11.05 1.10 -13.23
C PHE A 84 10.18 1.07 -11.95
N PHE A 85 10.46 0.14 -11.05
CA PHE A 85 9.72 -0.04 -9.80
C PHE A 85 10.36 0.68 -8.60
N ASN A 86 11.02 1.81 -8.81
CA ASN A 86 11.58 2.60 -7.72
C ASN A 86 10.47 3.35 -6.95
N LEU A 87 9.73 2.62 -6.12
CA LEU A 87 8.57 3.08 -5.38
C LEU A 87 8.92 3.26 -3.90
N LYS A 88 9.39 4.44 -3.54
CA LYS A 88 9.65 4.82 -2.14
C LYS A 88 8.49 5.70 -1.64
N GLU A 89 8.13 5.56 -0.34
CA GLU A 89 7.11 6.40 0.31
C GLU A 89 5.73 6.36 -0.42
N THR A 90 5.24 5.17 -0.75
CA THR A 90 3.93 4.98 -1.41
C THR A 90 2.73 5.44 -0.57
N ASP A 91 2.97 5.80 0.68
CA ASP A 91 2.02 6.48 1.56
C ASP A 91 1.87 7.97 1.22
N LYS A 92 2.91 8.64 0.69
CA LYS A 92 2.92 10.07 0.36
C LYS A 92 2.70 10.36 -1.12
N TYR A 93 3.04 9.41 -2.02
CA TYR A 93 3.04 9.62 -3.46
C TYR A 93 2.19 8.59 -4.22
N HIS A 94 1.51 9.08 -5.25
CA HIS A 94 1.00 8.27 -6.36
C HIS A 94 2.05 8.26 -7.46
N TYR A 95 2.51 7.08 -7.85
CA TYR A 95 3.53 6.93 -8.87
C TYR A 95 2.92 6.65 -10.24
N ILE A 96 3.49 7.28 -11.25
CA ILE A 96 3.38 6.90 -12.66
C ILE A 96 4.75 6.47 -13.11
N SER A 97 4.88 5.22 -13.53
CA SER A 97 6.13 4.64 -13.99
C SER A 97 6.16 4.63 -15.51
N LEU A 98 7.26 5.11 -16.06
CA LEU A 98 7.57 5.04 -17.48
C LEU A 98 8.80 4.17 -17.70
N MET A 99 8.68 3.14 -18.54
CA MET A 99 9.76 2.19 -18.79
C MET A 99 9.92 1.94 -20.28
N PRO A 100 11.14 1.67 -20.77
CA PRO A 100 11.34 1.16 -22.11
C PRO A 100 10.70 -0.22 -22.25
N ALA A 101 10.18 -0.50 -23.43
CA ALA A 101 9.60 -1.78 -23.80
C ALA A 101 10.16 -2.27 -25.13
N ILE A 102 10.39 -3.57 -25.21
CA ILE A 102 10.82 -4.25 -26.41
C ILE A 102 9.88 -5.43 -26.63
N GLY A 103 9.48 -5.64 -27.87
CA GLY A 103 8.65 -6.77 -28.29
C GLY A 103 9.13 -7.35 -29.59
N PHE A 104 8.66 -8.55 -29.91
CA PHE A 104 8.93 -9.20 -31.20
C PHE A 104 7.73 -10.05 -31.61
N ASN A 105 7.33 -9.93 -32.85
CA ASN A 105 6.42 -10.86 -33.51
C ASN A 105 6.79 -11.03 -34.98
N GLN A 106 6.18 -11.99 -35.68
CA GLN A 106 6.55 -12.28 -37.06
C GLN A 106 6.15 -11.18 -38.02
N TYR A 107 5.13 -10.40 -37.74
CA TYR A 107 4.58 -9.35 -38.59
C TYR A 107 5.35 -8.02 -38.42
N ASP A 108 5.46 -7.55 -37.20
CA ASP A 108 6.11 -6.27 -36.84
C ASP A 108 7.63 -6.39 -36.67
N LYS A 109 8.15 -7.64 -36.62
CA LYS A 109 9.54 -7.97 -36.28
C LYS A 109 9.93 -7.41 -34.92
N LEU A 110 11.03 -6.70 -34.83
CA LEU A 110 11.41 -6.00 -33.63
C LEU A 110 10.50 -4.79 -33.41
N MET A 111 10.00 -4.66 -32.19
CA MET A 111 9.23 -3.51 -31.75
C MET A 111 9.94 -2.84 -30.58
N ALA A 112 9.99 -1.52 -30.60
CA ALA A 112 10.54 -0.73 -29.50
C ALA A 112 9.55 0.37 -29.09
N GLY A 113 9.52 0.70 -27.82
CA GLY A 113 8.60 1.71 -27.32
C GLY A 113 8.62 1.87 -25.82
N LEU A 114 7.48 2.20 -25.25
CA LEU A 114 7.35 2.55 -23.84
C LEU A 114 6.16 1.84 -23.18
N ILE A 115 6.31 1.55 -21.90
CA ILE A 115 5.23 1.14 -21.00
C ILE A 115 4.99 2.25 -19.99
N LEU A 116 3.73 2.62 -19.83
CA LEU A 116 3.26 3.53 -18.80
C LEU A 116 2.32 2.78 -17.85
N HIS A 117 2.55 2.85 -16.53
CA HIS A 117 1.67 2.24 -15.55
C HIS A 117 1.70 2.97 -14.20
N ASN A 118 0.68 2.72 -13.38
CA ASN A 118 0.64 3.21 -12.00
C ASN A 118 0.57 2.08 -10.96
N TYR A 119 1.01 0.88 -11.30
CA TYR A 119 1.03 -0.23 -10.33
C TYR A 119 1.95 0.08 -9.15
N SER A 120 1.42 -0.09 -7.95
CA SER A 120 2.13 0.15 -6.69
C SER A 120 1.65 -0.82 -5.61
N LEU A 121 2.39 -0.92 -4.52
CA LEU A 121 1.97 -1.62 -3.31
C LEU A 121 1.86 -0.60 -2.17
N PRO A 122 0.67 -0.49 -1.52
CA PRO A 122 -0.58 -1.18 -1.82
C PRO A 122 -1.21 -0.72 -3.15
N PRO A 123 -2.04 -1.59 -3.80
CA PRO A 123 -2.67 -1.27 -5.06
C PRO A 123 -3.64 -0.08 -4.94
N GLN A 124 -3.64 0.80 -5.94
CA GLN A 124 -4.56 1.92 -6.01
C GLN A 124 -5.93 1.47 -6.51
N LYS A 125 -6.98 2.26 -6.20
CA LYS A 125 -8.34 1.99 -6.72
C LYS A 125 -8.37 2.08 -8.25
N LEU A 126 -7.77 3.12 -8.81
CA LEU A 126 -7.55 3.27 -10.23
C LEU A 126 -6.19 2.68 -10.59
N GLN A 127 -6.17 1.68 -11.44
CA GLN A 127 -4.96 1.07 -11.97
C GLN A 127 -4.99 1.11 -13.49
N PHE A 128 -3.87 1.45 -14.07
CA PHE A 128 -3.71 1.40 -15.52
C PHE A 128 -2.32 0.89 -15.90
N ILE A 129 -2.26 0.27 -17.08
CA ILE A 129 -1.06 -0.05 -17.82
C ILE A 129 -1.36 0.16 -19.31
N GLY A 130 -0.44 0.76 -20.00
CA GLY A 130 -0.52 0.92 -21.44
C GLY A 130 0.87 0.83 -22.06
N THR A 131 0.94 0.25 -23.24
CA THR A 131 2.16 0.18 -24.06
C THR A 131 1.94 0.88 -25.36
N ALA A 132 2.99 1.52 -25.88
CA ALA A 132 3.06 2.03 -27.25
C ALA A 132 4.36 1.52 -27.86
N LEU A 133 4.26 0.66 -28.87
CA LEU A 133 5.38 -0.03 -29.51
C LEU A 133 5.37 0.24 -31.01
N TYR A 134 6.45 0.76 -31.53
CA TYR A 134 6.66 0.93 -32.97
C TYR A 134 7.28 -0.33 -33.57
N GLY A 135 6.56 -0.96 -34.50
CA GLY A 135 7.00 -2.16 -35.25
C GLY A 135 7.88 -1.80 -36.41
N MET A 136 9.13 -2.25 -36.40
CA MET A 136 10.10 -1.95 -37.48
C MET A 136 9.77 -2.65 -38.81
N GLY A 137 9.11 -3.82 -38.72
CA GLY A 137 8.73 -4.58 -39.94
C GLY A 137 7.50 -4.02 -40.61
N SER A 138 6.49 -3.58 -39.85
CA SER A 138 5.25 -3.04 -40.43
C SER A 138 5.22 -1.53 -40.53
N SER A 139 6.18 -0.82 -39.90
CA SER A 139 6.21 0.65 -39.77
C SER A 139 4.94 1.21 -39.11
N LYS A 140 4.33 0.46 -38.19
CA LYS A 140 3.10 0.82 -37.50
C LYS A 140 3.31 0.95 -35.99
N LEU A 141 2.48 1.81 -35.38
CA LEU A 141 2.40 1.92 -33.93
C LEU A 141 1.33 0.94 -33.41
N ASN A 142 1.74 0.06 -32.51
CA ASN A 142 0.88 -0.88 -31.83
C ASN A 142 0.69 -0.44 -30.37
N SER A 143 -0.49 -0.58 -29.84
CA SER A 143 -0.73 -0.32 -28.42
C SER A 143 -1.60 -1.42 -27.82
N ILE A 144 -1.27 -1.72 -26.58
CA ILE A 144 -2.05 -2.64 -25.73
C ILE A 144 -2.19 -2.00 -24.36
N GLY A 145 -3.36 -2.10 -23.77
CA GLY A 145 -3.52 -1.49 -22.47
C GLY A 145 -4.75 -1.94 -21.71
N ARG A 146 -4.77 -1.55 -20.46
CA ARG A 146 -5.87 -1.79 -19.52
C ARG A 146 -6.00 -0.62 -18.57
N VAL A 147 -7.24 -0.19 -18.34
CA VAL A 147 -7.62 0.68 -17.22
C VAL A 147 -8.64 -0.06 -16.38
N GLY A 148 -8.45 -0.11 -15.08
CA GLY A 148 -9.34 -0.78 -14.14
C GLY A 148 -9.61 0.06 -12.90
N TYR A 149 -10.85 0.08 -12.45
CA TYR A 149 -11.25 0.75 -11.21
C TYR A 149 -11.80 -0.27 -10.22
N SER A 150 -11.25 -0.29 -9.00
CA SER A 150 -11.65 -1.21 -7.94
C SER A 150 -12.58 -0.52 -6.95
N ILE A 151 -13.75 -1.13 -6.74
CA ILE A 151 -14.75 -0.72 -5.77
C ILE A 151 -14.80 -1.78 -4.66
N TYR A 152 -14.99 -1.37 -3.42
CA TYR A 152 -15.05 -2.25 -2.25
C TYR A 152 -16.39 -2.06 -1.54
N PRO A 153 -17.47 -2.71 -1.98
CA PRO A 153 -18.84 -2.44 -1.52
C PRO A 153 -19.20 -3.09 -0.17
N ASN A 154 -18.32 -3.71 0.54
CA ASN A 154 -18.44 -4.15 1.95
C ASN A 154 -19.61 -5.08 2.36
N GLN A 155 -20.63 -5.30 1.55
CA GLN A 155 -21.83 -6.06 1.93
C GLN A 155 -21.93 -7.41 1.23
N LEU A 156 -21.92 -7.45 -0.09
CA LEU A 156 -22.11 -8.67 -0.89
C LEU A 156 -20.82 -9.16 -1.55
N PHE A 157 -19.95 -8.23 -1.92
CA PHE A 157 -18.67 -8.51 -2.56
C PHE A 157 -17.54 -7.77 -1.85
N ASP A 158 -16.42 -8.43 -1.62
CA ASP A 158 -15.22 -7.79 -1.06
C ASP A 158 -14.59 -6.80 -2.03
N LYS A 159 -14.69 -7.10 -3.34
CA LYS A 159 -14.11 -6.27 -4.39
C LYS A 159 -14.83 -6.48 -5.72
N VAL A 160 -15.16 -5.38 -6.38
CA VAL A 160 -15.63 -5.34 -7.76
C VAL A 160 -14.61 -4.57 -8.60
N VAL A 161 -14.21 -5.08 -9.75
CA VAL A 161 -13.29 -4.40 -10.69
C VAL A 161 -14.00 -4.15 -12.00
N LEU A 162 -14.15 -2.90 -12.35
CA LEU A 162 -14.56 -2.46 -13.69
C LEU A 162 -13.31 -2.21 -14.51
N SER A 163 -13.18 -2.83 -15.69
CA SER A 163 -11.99 -2.63 -16.52
C SER A 163 -12.30 -2.57 -18.01
N VAL A 164 -11.52 -1.76 -18.71
CA VAL A 164 -11.48 -1.65 -20.16
C VAL A 164 -10.09 -2.06 -20.62
N ASN A 165 -10.03 -2.87 -21.68
CA ASN A 165 -8.80 -3.28 -22.33
C ASN A 165 -8.86 -2.89 -23.81
N TRP A 166 -7.73 -2.57 -24.44
CA TRP A 166 -7.61 -2.27 -25.89
C TRP A 166 -6.37 -2.92 -26.47
#